data_727022a02db84e06d8b291522e50e983
#
_entry.id   727022a02db84e06d8b291522e50e983
#
_cell.length_a   1.000
_cell.length_b   1.000
_cell.length_c   1.000
_cell.angle_alpha   90.00
_cell.angle_beta   90.00
_cell.angle_gamma   90.00
#
_symmetry.space_group_name_H-M   'P 1'
#
loop_
_entity.id
_entity.type
_entity.pdbx_description
1 polymer ?
#
loop_
_entity_poly.entity_id
_entity_poly.type
_entity_poly.pdbx_seq_one_letter_code
_entity_poly.pdbx_strand_id
1 'polypeptide(L)'
;MQFMAASLGVSCEYCHVADGTGRWPMEKDDKAPKRTARRMLTMVQQINATHFDGIPRITCASCHHGSVRPTPLPPLFDPSAAPRPIPAAAVKAPLPTVAQVLDRFVVAIGGREANARVTSRVYKGSITAAAGGEAIAFDMIEAAPDKLRATATTPRGRTVQGVDGEDVWTLDPQFGVHGETGFEAIRMRRLADFHGNERLGVLDPSLEVTGEQTIRGMRTLVLEGTLPSKQVERLYFDHESGLLVRRLTLTPTSLGRIPEQTDYEDYRAVGAGTIKLPFVVRRTTATLSNTQKYDEIEVNVPVDPAQFKRPIK
;
A
#
# COMPACT_ATOMS: atom_id res chain seq x y z
N MET A 1 -4.73 14.94 -3.17
CA MET A 1 -4.13 15.33 -4.47
C MET A 1 -3.83 14.12 -5.38
N GLN A 2 -3.21 13.05 -4.88
CA GLN A 2 -2.94 11.82 -5.67
C GLN A 2 -4.20 11.24 -6.32
N PHE A 3 -5.33 11.20 -5.60
CA PHE A 3 -6.61 10.72 -6.14
C PHE A 3 -7.04 11.51 -7.40
N MET A 4 -6.94 12.84 -7.36
CA MET A 4 -7.29 13.69 -8.50
C MET A 4 -6.35 13.48 -9.67
N ALA A 5 -5.03 13.47 -9.41
CA ALA A 5 -4.02 13.25 -10.44
C ALA A 5 -4.21 11.89 -11.15
N ALA A 6 -4.41 10.81 -10.39
CA ALA A 6 -4.68 9.48 -10.95
C ALA A 6 -5.99 9.42 -11.72
N SER A 7 -7.06 10.05 -11.21
CA SER A 7 -8.36 10.09 -11.90
C SER A 7 -8.31 10.80 -13.25
N LEU A 8 -7.42 11.78 -13.41
CA LEU A 8 -7.25 12.58 -14.62
C LEU A 8 -6.08 12.09 -15.51
N GLY A 9 -5.22 11.19 -15.01
CA GLY A 9 -4.02 10.75 -15.71
C GLY A 9 -2.97 11.86 -15.90
N VAL A 10 -2.79 12.76 -14.91
CA VAL A 10 -1.92 13.93 -15.00
C VAL A 10 -0.92 14.01 -13.85
N SER A 11 0.18 14.74 -14.05
CA SER A 11 1.13 15.11 -12.99
C SER A 11 0.64 16.33 -12.19
N CYS A 12 1.34 16.64 -11.09
CA CYS A 12 1.05 17.81 -10.25
C CYS A 12 1.17 19.12 -11.04
N GLU A 13 2.07 19.18 -12.02
CA GLU A 13 2.33 20.34 -12.87
C GLU A 13 1.15 20.73 -13.73
N TYR A 14 0.24 19.84 -14.01
CA TYR A 14 -0.96 20.17 -14.78
C TYR A 14 -1.81 21.24 -14.08
N CYS A 15 -1.91 21.17 -12.74
CA CYS A 15 -2.74 22.06 -11.94
C CYS A 15 -1.94 23.10 -11.14
N HIS A 16 -0.67 22.87 -10.87
CA HIS A 16 0.17 23.72 -10.03
C HIS A 16 1.32 24.33 -10.79
N VAL A 17 1.84 25.47 -10.29
CA VAL A 17 3.05 26.13 -10.79
C VAL A 17 4.09 26.06 -9.69
N ALA A 18 5.30 25.59 -10.02
CA ALA A 18 6.44 25.74 -9.14
C ALA A 18 6.83 27.23 -9.06
N ASP A 19 7.19 27.69 -7.89
CA ASP A 19 7.81 29.01 -7.74
C ASP A 19 9.28 28.97 -8.18
N GLY A 20 9.91 30.13 -8.26
CA GLY A 20 11.32 30.24 -8.69
C GLY A 20 12.32 29.54 -7.77
N THR A 21 11.89 29.04 -6.60
CA THR A 21 12.71 28.27 -5.64
C THR A 21 12.51 26.75 -5.75
N GLY A 22 11.66 26.31 -6.70
CA GLY A 22 11.28 24.90 -6.85
C GLY A 22 10.20 24.43 -5.86
N ARG A 23 9.63 25.32 -5.07
CA ARG A 23 8.48 25.04 -4.20
C ARG A 23 7.19 25.08 -5.00
N TRP A 24 6.21 24.32 -4.56
CA TRP A 24 4.89 24.22 -5.16
C TRP A 24 3.85 24.84 -4.21
N PRO A 25 3.52 26.13 -4.36
CA PRO A 25 2.49 26.76 -3.55
C PRO A 25 1.12 26.18 -3.89
N MET A 26 0.71 25.19 -3.08
CA MET A 26 -0.48 24.37 -3.32
C MET A 26 -1.79 25.16 -3.16
N GLU A 27 -1.77 26.29 -2.49
CA GLU A 27 -2.92 27.18 -2.28
C GLU A 27 -3.26 28.05 -3.49
N LYS A 28 -2.29 28.40 -4.35
CA LYS A 28 -2.49 29.31 -5.49
C LYS A 28 -3.31 28.67 -6.60
N ASP A 29 -4.26 29.42 -7.15
CA ASP A 29 -5.16 29.02 -8.23
C ASP A 29 -4.77 29.62 -9.60
N ASP A 30 -3.49 29.71 -9.88
CA ASP A 30 -2.95 30.38 -11.06
C ASP A 30 -3.39 29.72 -12.37
N LYS A 31 -3.51 28.38 -12.38
CA LYS A 31 -3.88 27.62 -13.59
C LYS A 31 -5.39 27.40 -13.73
N ALA A 32 -5.89 27.56 -14.94
CA ALA A 32 -7.28 27.27 -15.28
C ALA A 32 -7.72 25.82 -14.94
N PRO A 33 -6.91 24.78 -15.17
CA PRO A 33 -7.25 23.42 -14.77
C PRO A 33 -7.52 23.27 -13.27
N LYS A 34 -6.77 23.96 -12.41
CA LYS A 34 -6.99 23.93 -10.97
C LYS A 34 -8.34 24.55 -10.58
N ARG A 35 -8.69 25.71 -11.16
CA ARG A 35 -10.01 26.34 -10.93
C ARG A 35 -11.15 25.46 -11.43
N THR A 36 -10.96 24.76 -12.55
CA THR A 36 -11.95 23.80 -13.04
C THR A 36 -12.10 22.62 -12.10
N ALA A 37 -10.99 22.06 -11.59
CA ALA A 37 -11.01 20.95 -10.64
C ALA A 37 -11.76 21.30 -9.34
N ARG A 38 -11.65 22.54 -8.83
CA ARG A 38 -12.43 23.00 -7.67
C ARG A 38 -13.94 22.99 -7.95
N ARG A 39 -14.36 23.46 -9.13
CA ARG A 39 -15.79 23.40 -9.53
C ARG A 39 -16.30 21.97 -9.68
N MET A 40 -15.47 21.08 -10.27
CA MET A 40 -15.81 19.67 -10.41
C MET A 40 -15.91 18.98 -9.06
N LEU A 41 -15.05 19.35 -8.11
CA LEU A 41 -15.11 18.82 -6.73
C LEU A 41 -16.45 19.18 -6.07
N THR A 42 -16.87 20.46 -6.14
CA THR A 42 -18.17 20.91 -5.62
C THR A 42 -19.31 20.14 -6.27
N MET A 43 -19.31 19.96 -7.58
CA MET A 43 -20.31 19.20 -8.32
C MET A 43 -20.41 17.75 -7.81
N VAL A 44 -19.26 17.05 -7.70
CA VAL A 44 -19.24 15.66 -7.22
C VAL A 44 -19.75 15.55 -5.78
N GLN A 45 -19.38 16.49 -4.91
CA GLN A 45 -19.87 16.54 -3.54
C GLN A 45 -21.39 16.74 -3.49
N GLN A 46 -21.93 17.65 -4.31
CA GLN A 46 -23.37 17.87 -4.43
C GLN A 46 -24.11 16.61 -4.92
N ILE A 47 -23.61 15.94 -5.96
CA ILE A 47 -24.21 14.70 -6.46
C ILE A 47 -24.27 13.65 -5.34
N ASN A 48 -23.16 13.45 -4.63
CA ASN A 48 -23.13 12.46 -3.54
C ASN A 48 -24.05 12.84 -2.39
N ALA A 49 -24.11 14.11 -2.00
CA ALA A 49 -24.97 14.59 -0.94
C ALA A 49 -26.46 14.44 -1.30
N THR A 50 -26.82 14.75 -2.55
CA THR A 50 -28.24 14.76 -2.97
C THR A 50 -28.77 13.38 -3.31
N HIS A 51 -27.93 12.49 -3.88
CA HIS A 51 -28.40 11.23 -4.46
C HIS A 51 -27.83 9.98 -3.78
N PHE A 52 -26.85 10.11 -2.88
CA PHE A 52 -26.16 8.99 -2.25
C PHE A 52 -25.92 9.19 -0.73
N ASP A 53 -26.76 9.98 -0.08
CA ASP A 53 -26.72 10.21 1.39
C ASP A 53 -25.33 10.66 1.89
N GLY A 54 -24.60 11.42 1.08
CA GLY A 54 -23.22 11.86 1.39
C GLY A 54 -22.15 10.78 1.24
N ILE A 55 -22.53 9.56 0.86
CA ILE A 55 -21.56 8.49 0.60
C ILE A 55 -20.84 8.77 -0.73
N PRO A 56 -19.51 8.78 -0.81
CA PRO A 56 -18.77 9.09 -2.03
C PRO A 56 -18.85 7.94 -3.07
N ARG A 57 -20.03 7.74 -3.66
CA ARG A 57 -20.30 6.76 -4.72
C ARG A 57 -19.77 7.24 -6.07
N ILE A 58 -20.00 8.52 -6.38
CA ILE A 58 -19.47 9.17 -7.56
C ILE A 58 -18.18 9.88 -7.19
N THR A 59 -17.15 9.68 -7.98
CA THR A 59 -15.81 10.25 -7.77
C THR A 59 -15.26 10.85 -9.08
N CYS A 60 -14.15 11.56 -9.02
CA CYS A 60 -13.47 12.03 -10.24
C CYS A 60 -13.21 10.87 -11.22
N ALA A 61 -12.80 9.71 -10.70
CA ALA A 61 -12.51 8.53 -11.50
C ALA A 61 -13.74 7.96 -12.21
N SER A 62 -14.96 8.15 -11.65
CA SER A 62 -16.21 7.66 -12.24
C SER A 62 -16.53 8.27 -13.61
N CYS A 63 -16.00 9.47 -13.88
CA CYS A 63 -16.21 10.17 -15.15
C CYS A 63 -14.92 10.26 -15.99
N HIS A 64 -13.77 10.44 -15.35
CA HIS A 64 -12.52 10.73 -16.04
C HIS A 64 -11.73 9.51 -16.49
N HIS A 65 -11.79 8.38 -15.76
CA HIS A 65 -11.12 7.12 -16.14
C HIS A 65 -9.65 7.27 -16.57
N GLY A 66 -8.88 8.16 -15.91
CA GLY A 66 -7.49 8.44 -16.26
C GLY A 66 -7.31 9.42 -17.43
N SER A 67 -8.33 10.19 -17.82
CA SER A 67 -8.27 11.21 -18.85
C SER A 67 -8.79 12.56 -18.35
N VAL A 68 -8.14 13.65 -18.80
CA VAL A 68 -8.59 15.03 -18.49
C VAL A 68 -10.00 15.31 -19.01
N ARG A 69 -10.37 14.75 -20.15
CA ARG A 69 -11.71 14.89 -20.75
C ARG A 69 -12.46 13.57 -20.64
N PRO A 70 -13.60 13.54 -19.93
CA PRO A 70 -14.48 12.38 -19.96
C PRO A 70 -14.92 12.06 -21.39
N THR A 71 -15.04 10.78 -21.71
CA THR A 71 -15.57 10.35 -23.02
C THR A 71 -17.09 10.47 -22.98
N PRO A 72 -17.71 11.38 -23.78
CA PRO A 72 -19.14 11.65 -23.68
C PRO A 72 -20.00 10.62 -24.45
N LEU A 73 -19.35 9.78 -25.27
CA LEU A 73 -20.04 8.79 -26.10
C LEU A 73 -19.77 7.38 -25.60
N PRO A 74 -20.79 6.50 -25.61
CA PRO A 74 -20.55 5.08 -25.37
C PRO A 74 -19.69 4.51 -26.51
N PRO A 75 -18.92 3.44 -26.25
CA PRO A 75 -18.19 2.76 -27.30
C PRO A 75 -19.19 2.20 -28.34
N LEU A 76 -18.78 2.21 -29.61
CA LEU A 76 -19.55 1.54 -30.64
C LEU A 76 -19.60 0.03 -30.35
N PHE A 77 -20.68 -0.60 -30.80
CA PHE A 77 -20.81 -2.05 -30.74
C PHE A 77 -19.67 -2.70 -31.53
N ASP A 78 -18.87 -3.52 -30.84
CA ASP A 78 -17.83 -4.32 -31.46
C ASP A 78 -18.24 -5.78 -31.41
N PRO A 79 -18.61 -6.38 -32.57
CA PRO A 79 -19.02 -7.78 -32.63
C PRO A 79 -17.87 -8.76 -32.30
N SER A 80 -16.61 -8.30 -32.33
CA SER A 80 -15.44 -9.09 -31.95
C SER A 80 -15.15 -9.02 -30.46
N ALA A 81 -15.69 -8.02 -29.74
CA ALA A 81 -15.59 -7.94 -28.29
C ALA A 81 -16.42 -9.07 -27.67
N ALA A 82 -15.75 -10.08 -27.14
CA ALA A 82 -16.44 -11.13 -26.40
C ALA A 82 -17.36 -10.54 -25.34
N PRO A 83 -18.64 -10.94 -25.24
CA PRO A 83 -19.50 -10.52 -24.14
C PRO A 83 -18.78 -10.81 -22.84
N ARG A 84 -18.70 -9.81 -21.95
CA ARG A 84 -18.18 -10.07 -20.60
C ARG A 84 -19.04 -11.18 -20.01
N PRO A 85 -18.48 -12.36 -19.69
CA PRO A 85 -19.28 -13.42 -19.09
C PRO A 85 -19.85 -12.87 -17.79
N ILE A 86 -21.17 -12.88 -17.68
CA ILE A 86 -21.81 -12.77 -16.37
C ILE A 86 -21.34 -14.04 -15.63
N PRO A 87 -20.59 -13.93 -14.52
CA PRO A 87 -20.13 -15.11 -13.82
C PRO A 87 -21.36 -15.96 -13.49
N ALA A 88 -21.50 -17.11 -14.12
CA ALA A 88 -22.48 -18.09 -13.68
C ALA A 88 -22.17 -18.39 -12.21
N ALA A 89 -23.21 -18.39 -11.37
CA ALA A 89 -23.08 -18.79 -9.97
C ALA A 89 -22.66 -20.28 -9.95
N ALA A 90 -21.35 -20.52 -10.04
CA ALA A 90 -20.81 -21.86 -9.83
C ALA A 90 -21.16 -22.26 -8.40
N VAL A 91 -21.67 -23.48 -8.22
CA VAL A 91 -21.79 -24.09 -6.89
C VAL A 91 -20.37 -24.19 -6.35
N LYS A 92 -19.99 -23.20 -5.54
CA LYS A 92 -18.65 -23.15 -4.94
C LYS A 92 -18.60 -24.16 -3.82
N ALA A 93 -17.55 -24.99 -3.81
CA ALA A 93 -17.19 -25.74 -2.60
C ALA A 93 -17.13 -24.75 -1.40
N PRO A 94 -17.49 -25.20 -0.19
CA PRO A 94 -17.46 -24.32 0.97
C PRO A 94 -16.07 -23.72 1.12
N LEU A 95 -16.00 -22.39 1.27
CA LEU A 95 -14.75 -21.68 1.49
C LEU A 95 -14.19 -22.06 2.87
N PRO A 96 -12.85 -22.10 3.02
CA PRO A 96 -12.23 -22.31 4.34
C PRO A 96 -12.57 -21.15 5.28
N THR A 97 -12.48 -21.39 6.58
CA THR A 97 -12.63 -20.33 7.58
C THR A 97 -11.42 -19.41 7.59
N VAL A 98 -11.57 -18.19 8.12
CA VAL A 98 -10.46 -17.23 8.31
C VAL A 98 -9.32 -17.88 9.09
N ALA A 99 -9.63 -18.59 10.18
CA ALA A 99 -8.64 -19.29 11.00
C ALA A 99 -7.83 -20.31 10.18
N GLN A 100 -8.51 -21.12 9.35
CA GLN A 100 -7.83 -22.09 8.50
C GLN A 100 -6.87 -21.45 7.48
N VAL A 101 -7.26 -20.30 6.90
CA VAL A 101 -6.39 -19.59 5.95
C VAL A 101 -5.18 -19.00 6.67
N LEU A 102 -5.40 -18.34 7.80
CA LEU A 102 -4.33 -17.71 8.58
C LEU A 102 -3.37 -18.74 9.22
N ASP A 103 -3.87 -19.87 9.70
CA ASP A 103 -3.02 -20.95 10.22
C ASP A 103 -2.15 -21.56 9.12
N ARG A 104 -2.70 -21.76 7.90
CA ARG A 104 -1.90 -22.20 6.76
C ARG A 104 -0.79 -21.20 6.42
N PHE A 105 -1.10 -19.91 6.44
CA PHE A 105 -0.09 -18.88 6.22
C PHE A 105 1.01 -18.92 7.27
N VAL A 106 0.67 -19.00 8.56
CA VAL A 106 1.66 -19.07 9.63
C VAL A 106 2.55 -20.31 9.48
N VAL A 107 1.98 -21.45 9.09
CA VAL A 107 2.77 -22.67 8.79
C VAL A 107 3.67 -22.43 7.60
N ALA A 108 3.17 -21.81 6.53
CA ALA A 108 3.92 -21.54 5.29
C ALA A 108 5.15 -20.66 5.50
N ILE A 109 5.09 -19.72 6.45
CA ILE A 109 6.22 -18.82 6.79
C ILE A 109 7.16 -19.41 7.87
N GLY A 110 6.97 -20.68 8.29
CA GLY A 110 7.88 -21.37 9.21
C GLY A 110 7.27 -21.74 10.57
N GLY A 111 5.99 -21.42 10.81
CA GLY A 111 5.26 -21.74 12.04
C GLY A 111 5.42 -20.71 13.17
N ARG A 112 4.49 -20.72 14.11
CA ARG A 112 4.43 -19.74 15.24
C ARG A 112 5.70 -19.75 16.08
N GLU A 113 6.17 -20.94 16.44
CA GLU A 113 7.30 -21.07 17.35
C GLU A 113 8.60 -20.50 16.77
N ALA A 114 8.87 -20.80 15.48
CA ALA A 114 10.06 -20.30 14.83
C ALA A 114 10.00 -18.77 14.66
N ASN A 115 8.86 -18.21 14.24
CA ASN A 115 8.66 -16.78 14.10
C ASN A 115 8.76 -16.05 15.46
N ALA A 116 8.19 -16.60 16.54
CA ALA A 116 8.24 -16.01 17.88
C ALA A 116 9.66 -15.89 18.46
N ARG A 117 10.61 -16.70 17.98
CA ARG A 117 12.03 -16.62 18.37
C ARG A 117 12.80 -15.52 17.64
N VAL A 118 12.22 -14.92 16.61
CA VAL A 118 12.86 -13.83 15.87
C VAL A 118 12.57 -12.52 16.57
N THR A 119 13.61 -11.78 16.93
CA THR A 119 13.52 -10.51 17.67
C THR A 119 14.01 -9.31 16.87
N SER A 120 14.76 -9.55 15.78
CA SER A 120 15.23 -8.50 14.88
C SER A 120 15.35 -9.02 13.45
N ARG A 121 15.23 -8.12 12.48
CA ARG A 121 15.47 -8.37 11.06
C ARG A 121 16.25 -7.20 10.48
N VAL A 122 17.27 -7.49 9.69
CA VAL A 122 18.07 -6.50 8.96
C VAL A 122 18.00 -6.84 7.47
N TYR A 123 17.54 -5.89 6.68
CA TYR A 123 17.37 -6.03 5.23
C TYR A 123 18.33 -5.10 4.51
N LYS A 124 19.01 -5.61 3.48
CA LYS A 124 19.84 -4.84 2.56
C LYS A 124 19.42 -5.09 1.13
N GLY A 125 19.36 -4.06 0.33
CA GLY A 125 18.94 -4.20 -1.06
C GLY A 125 18.76 -2.86 -1.76
N SER A 126 17.81 -2.81 -2.68
CA SER A 126 17.55 -1.63 -3.50
C SER A 126 16.06 -1.39 -3.75
N ILE A 127 15.74 -0.14 -4.09
CA ILE A 127 14.42 0.27 -4.58
C ILE A 127 14.58 0.75 -6.02
N THR A 128 13.71 0.25 -6.91
CA THR A 128 13.60 0.71 -8.29
C THR A 128 12.20 1.20 -8.57
N ALA A 129 12.05 2.39 -9.18
CA ALA A 129 10.76 2.89 -9.63
C ALA A 129 10.31 2.15 -10.89
N ALA A 130 8.99 1.86 -11.02
CA ALA A 130 8.45 1.17 -12.20
C ALA A 130 8.56 1.99 -13.49
N ALA A 131 8.59 3.32 -13.37
CA ALA A 131 8.81 4.23 -14.53
C ALA A 131 10.25 4.17 -15.10
N GLY A 132 11.08 3.30 -14.55
CA GLY A 132 12.51 3.24 -14.87
C GLY A 132 13.33 4.19 -14.00
N GLY A 133 14.63 4.06 -14.07
CA GLY A 133 15.58 4.85 -13.30
C GLY A 133 16.64 3.98 -12.62
N GLU A 134 17.61 4.65 -12.03
CA GLU A 134 18.67 4.00 -11.29
C GLU A 134 18.13 3.39 -9.99
N ALA A 135 18.64 2.21 -9.65
CA ALA A 135 18.30 1.56 -8.39
C ALA A 135 18.87 2.37 -7.21
N ILE A 136 18.05 2.64 -6.22
CA ILE A 136 18.40 3.38 -5.01
C ILE A 136 18.76 2.38 -3.92
N ALA A 137 19.91 2.56 -3.26
CA ALA A 137 20.30 1.73 -2.14
C ALA A 137 19.27 1.87 -1.00
N PHE A 138 18.84 0.74 -0.45
CA PHE A 138 17.83 0.64 0.59
C PHE A 138 18.25 -0.34 1.67
N ASP A 139 18.13 0.08 2.91
CA ASP A 139 18.25 -0.77 4.08
C ASP A 139 17.06 -0.58 5.02
N MET A 140 16.69 -1.65 5.71
CA MET A 140 15.65 -1.61 6.72
C MET A 140 16.04 -2.46 7.92
N ILE A 141 15.77 -1.96 9.10
CA ILE A 141 16.00 -2.63 10.38
C ILE A 141 14.67 -2.67 11.12
N GLU A 142 14.29 -3.85 11.57
CA GLU A 142 13.14 -4.07 12.43
C GLU A 142 13.58 -4.70 13.74
N ALA A 143 12.96 -4.30 14.85
CA ALA A 143 13.15 -4.95 16.14
C ALA A 143 11.82 -5.05 16.89
N ALA A 144 11.59 -6.20 17.50
CA ALA A 144 10.41 -6.44 18.31
C ALA A 144 10.37 -5.50 19.53
N PRO A 145 9.17 -5.07 19.97
CA PRO A 145 7.88 -5.46 19.40
C PRO A 145 7.41 -4.55 18.24
N ASP A 146 7.89 -3.28 18.13
CA ASP A 146 7.28 -2.22 17.33
C ASP A 146 8.29 -1.17 16.86
N LYS A 147 9.49 -1.59 16.50
CA LYS A 147 10.55 -0.71 16.03
C LYS A 147 10.89 -0.97 14.56
N LEU A 148 11.00 0.12 13.80
CA LEU A 148 11.39 0.07 12.40
C LEU A 148 12.26 1.29 12.06
N ARG A 149 13.28 1.07 11.25
CA ARG A 149 14.02 2.11 10.56
C ARG A 149 14.27 1.69 9.12
N ALA A 150 13.79 2.48 8.18
CA ALA A 150 14.03 2.27 6.75
C ALA A 150 14.81 3.45 6.18
N THR A 151 15.86 3.18 5.40
CA THR A 151 16.74 4.19 4.81
C THR A 151 16.78 4.01 3.29
N ALA A 152 16.52 5.07 2.55
CA ALA A 152 16.75 5.13 1.11
C ALA A 152 17.81 6.22 0.82
N THR A 153 18.86 5.85 0.08
CA THR A 153 19.96 6.77 -0.23
C THR A 153 19.91 7.15 -1.71
N THR A 154 19.58 8.41 -1.98
CA THR A 154 19.50 9.00 -3.32
C THR A 154 20.65 9.96 -3.57
N PRO A 155 20.92 10.37 -4.82
CA PRO A 155 21.87 11.46 -5.10
C PRO A 155 21.52 12.80 -4.43
N ARG A 156 20.24 12.99 -4.03
CA ARG A 156 19.77 14.20 -3.33
C ARG A 156 19.95 14.13 -1.82
N GLY A 157 20.34 12.99 -1.28
CA GLY A 157 20.51 12.75 0.15
C GLY A 157 19.75 11.53 0.65
N ARG A 158 19.78 11.34 1.95
CA ARG A 158 19.15 10.20 2.62
C ARG A 158 17.75 10.56 3.11
N THR A 159 16.78 9.73 2.77
CA THR A 159 15.47 9.72 3.42
C THR A 159 15.45 8.59 4.43
N VAL A 160 15.08 8.87 5.67
CA VAL A 160 14.98 7.88 6.74
C VAL A 160 13.58 7.94 7.33
N GLN A 161 12.92 6.80 7.42
CA GLN A 161 11.67 6.64 8.14
C GLN A 161 11.92 5.83 9.41
N GLY A 162 11.41 6.30 10.54
CA GLY A 162 11.60 5.62 11.83
C GLY A 162 10.31 5.48 12.61
N VAL A 163 10.22 4.37 13.34
CA VAL A 163 9.18 4.08 14.33
C VAL A 163 9.86 3.58 15.59
N ASP A 164 9.54 4.19 16.72
CA ASP A 164 9.94 3.78 18.07
C ASP A 164 8.68 3.78 18.96
N GLY A 165 7.92 2.69 18.92
CA GLY A 165 6.60 2.62 19.54
C GLY A 165 5.62 3.61 18.92
N GLU A 166 5.15 4.57 19.73
CA GLU A 166 4.22 5.61 19.27
C GLU A 166 4.89 6.74 18.49
N ASP A 167 6.21 6.94 18.62
CA ASP A 167 6.93 7.96 17.88
C ASP A 167 7.21 7.53 16.44
N VAL A 168 6.59 8.24 15.50
CA VAL A 168 6.74 8.00 14.06
C VAL A 168 7.31 9.26 13.41
N TRP A 169 8.40 9.11 12.69
CA TRP A 169 9.12 10.24 12.13
C TRP A 169 9.74 9.95 10.77
N THR A 170 9.97 11.02 10.04
CA THR A 170 10.71 10.99 8.76
C THR A 170 11.81 12.05 8.79
N LEU A 171 13.01 11.69 8.35
CA LEU A 171 14.07 12.60 7.94
C LEU A 171 14.05 12.68 6.42
N ASP A 172 13.74 13.85 5.90
CA ASP A 172 13.73 14.14 4.47
C ASP A 172 14.81 15.17 4.13
N PRO A 173 15.58 15.03 3.04
CA PRO A 173 16.63 15.98 2.66
C PRO A 173 16.14 17.41 2.45
N GLN A 174 14.87 17.59 2.08
CA GLN A 174 14.28 18.89 1.79
C GLN A 174 13.62 19.51 3.03
N PHE A 175 12.93 18.70 3.85
CA PHE A 175 12.10 19.18 4.97
C PHE A 175 12.71 18.93 6.33
N GLY A 176 13.85 18.22 6.41
CA GLY A 176 14.49 17.85 7.66
C GLY A 176 13.71 16.79 8.42
N VAL A 177 13.90 16.75 9.75
CA VAL A 177 13.24 15.79 10.64
C VAL A 177 11.85 16.31 11.02
N HIS A 178 10.82 15.49 10.81
CA HIS A 178 9.44 15.79 11.22
C HIS A 178 8.71 14.54 11.70
N GLY A 179 7.68 14.74 12.53
CA GLY A 179 6.79 13.68 12.98
C GLY A 179 5.71 13.37 11.94
N GLU A 180 5.37 12.11 11.82
CA GLU A 180 4.28 11.67 10.95
C GLU A 180 2.96 11.62 11.73
N THR A 181 1.85 11.90 11.04
CA THR A 181 0.50 11.90 11.61
C THR A 181 -0.51 11.24 10.65
N GLY A 182 -1.74 11.03 11.13
CA GLY A 182 -2.83 10.51 10.30
C GLY A 182 -2.54 9.12 9.72
N PHE A 183 -2.99 8.89 8.50
CA PHE A 183 -2.87 7.56 7.86
C PHE A 183 -1.43 7.12 7.63
N GLU A 184 -0.49 8.03 7.43
CA GLU A 184 0.92 7.67 7.27
C GLU A 184 1.51 7.11 8.57
N ALA A 185 1.25 7.74 9.70
CA ALA A 185 1.69 7.22 11.00
C ALA A 185 1.04 5.85 11.31
N ILE A 186 -0.24 5.67 10.98
CA ILE A 186 -0.94 4.39 11.13
C ILE A 186 -0.26 3.32 10.28
N ARG A 187 0.04 3.63 9.01
CA ARG A 187 0.71 2.73 8.09
C ARG A 187 2.09 2.31 8.59
N MET A 188 2.89 3.28 9.04
CA MET A 188 4.25 3.02 9.52
C MET A 188 4.25 2.19 10.79
N ARG A 189 3.37 2.47 11.77
CA ARG A 189 3.23 1.64 12.98
C ARG A 189 2.80 0.21 12.66
N ARG A 190 1.91 0.03 11.67
CA ARG A 190 1.51 -1.30 11.23
C ARG A 190 2.65 -2.08 10.55
N LEU A 191 3.53 -1.39 9.81
CA LEU A 191 4.75 -2.00 9.28
C LEU A 191 5.74 -2.37 10.38
N ALA A 192 5.82 -1.55 11.42
CA ALA A 192 6.70 -1.77 12.57
C ALA A 192 6.19 -2.84 13.54
N ASP A 193 4.91 -3.24 13.46
CA ASP A 193 4.38 -4.38 14.26
C ASP A 193 5.10 -5.67 13.82
N PHE A 194 6.14 -6.01 14.57
CA PHE A 194 7.13 -7.02 14.19
C PHE A 194 6.50 -8.40 13.92
N HIS A 195 5.49 -8.77 14.69
CA HIS A 195 4.74 -10.02 14.55
C HIS A 195 3.33 -9.82 13.99
N GLY A 196 3.06 -8.65 13.39
CA GLY A 196 1.72 -8.29 12.91
C GLY A 196 1.14 -9.25 11.89
N ASN A 197 1.96 -9.76 10.98
CA ASN A 197 1.51 -10.71 9.97
C ASN A 197 1.07 -12.07 10.56
N GLU A 198 1.62 -12.49 11.70
CA GLU A 198 1.26 -13.73 12.37
C GLU A 198 -0.01 -13.59 13.21
N ARG A 199 -0.44 -12.35 13.46
CA ARG A 199 -1.59 -11.99 14.31
C ARG A 199 -2.72 -11.30 13.55
N LEU A 200 -2.78 -11.44 12.22
CA LEU A 200 -3.76 -10.74 11.37
C LEU A 200 -5.20 -10.87 11.88
N GLY A 201 -5.62 -12.06 12.30
CA GLY A 201 -6.97 -12.28 12.83
C GLY A 201 -7.25 -11.60 14.18
N VAL A 202 -6.20 -11.26 14.95
CA VAL A 202 -6.32 -10.48 16.20
C VAL A 202 -6.33 -8.98 15.89
N LEU A 203 -5.50 -8.55 14.96
CA LEU A 203 -5.39 -7.14 14.55
C LEU A 203 -6.62 -6.68 13.76
N ASP A 204 -7.25 -7.57 13.04
CA ASP A 204 -8.49 -7.31 12.31
C ASP A 204 -9.50 -8.44 12.52
N PRO A 205 -10.29 -8.37 13.61
CA PRO A 205 -11.32 -9.37 13.89
C PRO A 205 -12.52 -9.31 12.92
N SER A 206 -12.58 -8.31 12.04
CA SER A 206 -13.63 -8.18 11.01
C SER A 206 -13.32 -8.96 9.73
N LEU A 207 -12.16 -9.67 9.67
CA LEU A 207 -11.78 -10.45 8.50
C LEU A 207 -12.81 -11.53 8.17
N GLU A 208 -13.19 -11.61 6.92
CA GLU A 208 -14.06 -12.63 6.34
C GLU A 208 -13.43 -13.19 5.07
N VAL A 209 -13.64 -14.47 4.78
CA VAL A 209 -13.25 -15.05 3.48
C VAL A 209 -14.32 -14.69 2.46
N THR A 210 -13.99 -13.78 1.54
CA THR A 210 -14.95 -13.26 0.54
C THR A 210 -14.97 -14.06 -0.74
N GLY A 211 -14.00 -14.94 -0.97
CA GLY A 211 -13.97 -15.78 -2.17
C GLY A 211 -12.57 -16.12 -2.64
N GLU A 212 -12.48 -16.42 -3.93
CA GLU A 212 -11.24 -16.72 -4.62
C GLU A 212 -11.04 -15.74 -5.79
N GLN A 213 -9.78 -15.44 -6.07
CA GLN A 213 -9.38 -14.62 -7.22
C GLN A 213 -8.08 -15.14 -7.83
N THR A 214 -7.95 -15.05 -9.14
CA THR A 214 -6.68 -15.36 -9.82
C THR A 214 -5.84 -14.09 -9.92
N ILE A 215 -4.61 -14.13 -9.39
CA ILE A 215 -3.62 -13.05 -9.46
C ILE A 215 -2.39 -13.58 -10.19
N ARG A 216 -2.03 -12.99 -11.31
CA ARG A 216 -0.86 -13.39 -12.10
C ARG A 216 -0.78 -14.91 -12.36
N GLY A 217 -1.92 -15.53 -12.63
CA GLY A 217 -2.04 -16.97 -12.86
C GLY A 217 -2.13 -17.82 -11.59
N MET A 218 -1.88 -17.28 -10.40
CA MET A 218 -2.03 -17.97 -9.11
C MET A 218 -3.46 -17.86 -8.62
N ARG A 219 -4.05 -18.97 -8.21
CA ARG A 219 -5.36 -19.02 -7.53
C ARG A 219 -5.16 -18.60 -6.08
N THR A 220 -5.91 -17.60 -5.62
CA THR A 220 -5.78 -17.07 -4.27
C THR A 220 -7.11 -17.10 -3.51
N LEU A 221 -7.03 -17.31 -2.19
CA LEU A 221 -8.12 -17.06 -1.25
C LEU A 221 -8.07 -15.58 -0.83
N VAL A 222 -9.23 -14.92 -0.81
CA VAL A 222 -9.34 -13.50 -0.49
C VAL A 222 -9.99 -13.33 0.87
N LEU A 223 -9.27 -12.72 1.81
CA LEU A 223 -9.82 -12.22 3.06
C LEU A 223 -10.04 -10.72 2.93
N GLU A 224 -11.19 -10.21 3.40
CA GLU A 224 -11.47 -8.77 3.48
C GLU A 224 -11.91 -8.41 4.89
N GLY A 225 -11.43 -7.26 5.38
CA GLY A 225 -11.83 -6.71 6.67
C GLY A 225 -11.78 -5.19 6.67
N THR A 226 -12.35 -4.57 7.72
CA THR A 226 -12.36 -3.12 7.92
C THR A 226 -11.64 -2.78 9.22
N LEU A 227 -10.48 -2.17 9.09
CA LEU A 227 -9.66 -1.76 10.22
C LEU A 227 -10.35 -0.68 11.07
N PRO A 228 -9.98 -0.51 12.35
CA PRO A 228 -10.46 0.58 13.21
C PRO A 228 -10.27 1.97 12.59
N SER A 229 -9.26 2.14 11.75
CA SER A 229 -8.99 3.35 10.95
C SER A 229 -9.97 3.58 9.80
N LYS A 230 -10.99 2.72 9.64
CA LYS A 230 -11.96 2.69 8.51
C LYS A 230 -11.33 2.37 7.14
N GLN A 231 -10.08 1.99 7.10
CA GLN A 231 -9.47 1.42 5.91
C GLN A 231 -10.02 0.02 5.67
N VAL A 232 -10.30 -0.32 4.42
CA VAL A 232 -10.63 -1.70 4.04
C VAL A 232 -9.36 -2.37 3.57
N GLU A 233 -9.10 -3.55 4.09
CA GLU A 233 -7.95 -4.35 3.71
C GLU A 233 -8.41 -5.64 3.03
N ARG A 234 -7.76 -5.99 1.92
CA ARG A 234 -7.89 -7.28 1.26
C ARG A 234 -6.56 -7.99 1.26
N LEU A 235 -6.56 -9.22 1.74
CA LEU A 235 -5.40 -10.08 1.83
C LEU A 235 -5.59 -11.28 0.90
N TYR A 236 -4.59 -11.55 0.07
CA TYR A 236 -4.66 -12.58 -0.95
C TYR A 236 -3.62 -13.66 -0.63
N PHE A 237 -4.10 -14.84 -0.28
CA PHE A 237 -3.25 -15.97 0.08
C PHE A 237 -3.25 -16.98 -1.07
N ASP A 238 -2.06 -17.35 -1.54
CA ASP A 238 -1.92 -18.38 -2.57
C ASP A 238 -2.51 -19.71 -2.11
N HIS A 239 -3.33 -20.31 -2.94
CA HIS A 239 -4.06 -21.52 -2.61
C HIS A 239 -3.16 -22.74 -2.44
N GLU A 240 -2.01 -22.80 -3.11
CA GLU A 240 -1.07 -23.93 -3.03
C GLU A 240 -0.10 -23.79 -1.87
N SER A 241 0.62 -22.69 -1.80
CA SER A 241 1.66 -22.46 -0.80
C SER A 241 1.14 -21.93 0.53
N GLY A 242 -0.05 -21.34 0.58
CA GLY A 242 -0.58 -20.63 1.75
C GLY A 242 0.06 -19.27 2.01
N LEU A 243 1.00 -18.82 1.19
CA LEU A 243 1.72 -17.55 1.37
C LEU A 243 0.84 -16.34 1.03
N LEU A 244 1.02 -15.24 1.76
CA LEU A 244 0.43 -13.95 1.44
C LEU A 244 1.14 -13.37 0.20
N VAL A 245 0.43 -13.26 -0.93
CA VAL A 245 1.02 -12.78 -2.19
C VAL A 245 0.62 -11.35 -2.52
N ARG A 246 -0.46 -10.82 -1.91
CA ARG A 246 -0.89 -9.44 -2.08
C ARG A 246 -1.66 -8.93 -0.87
N ARG A 247 -1.42 -7.67 -0.56
CA ARG A 247 -2.24 -6.85 0.33
C ARG A 247 -2.74 -5.64 -0.45
N LEU A 248 -4.04 -5.37 -0.40
CA LEU A 248 -4.65 -4.18 -0.97
C LEU A 248 -5.34 -3.41 0.16
N THR A 249 -4.90 -2.19 0.40
CA THR A 249 -5.49 -1.29 1.39
C THR A 249 -6.24 -0.18 0.67
N LEU A 250 -7.50 0.03 1.04
CA LEU A 250 -8.36 1.09 0.52
C LEU A 250 -8.57 2.14 1.61
N THR A 251 -7.87 3.26 1.51
CA THR A 251 -7.93 4.35 2.49
C THR A 251 -9.07 5.31 2.17
N PRO A 252 -10.03 5.55 3.07
CA PRO A 252 -11.13 6.45 2.83
C PRO A 252 -10.65 7.91 2.82
N THR A 253 -11.19 8.71 1.90
CA THR A 253 -10.99 10.15 1.81
C THR A 253 -12.33 10.82 1.47
N SER A 254 -12.39 12.15 1.57
CA SER A 254 -13.56 12.92 1.13
C SER A 254 -13.83 12.83 -0.38
N LEU A 255 -12.89 12.30 -1.17
CA LEU A 255 -13.00 12.15 -2.62
C LEU A 255 -13.29 10.71 -3.05
N GLY A 256 -13.26 9.76 -2.14
CA GLY A 256 -13.35 8.33 -2.42
C GLY A 256 -12.25 7.54 -1.71
N ARG A 257 -12.10 6.26 -2.05
CA ARG A 257 -11.06 5.40 -1.48
C ARG A 257 -9.81 5.42 -2.34
N ILE A 258 -8.64 5.65 -1.72
CA ILE A 258 -7.34 5.57 -2.40
C ILE A 258 -6.79 4.14 -2.23
N PRO A 259 -6.49 3.43 -3.32
CA PRO A 259 -5.88 2.11 -3.26
C PRO A 259 -4.37 2.22 -3.03
N GLU A 260 -3.86 1.34 -2.18
CA GLU A 260 -2.44 1.01 -2.07
C GLU A 260 -2.30 -0.52 -2.11
N GLN A 261 -1.53 -1.03 -3.05
CA GLN A 261 -1.28 -2.44 -3.23
C GLN A 261 0.17 -2.76 -2.88
N THR A 262 0.36 -3.83 -2.12
CA THR A 262 1.68 -4.41 -1.86
C THR A 262 1.67 -5.87 -2.32
N ASP A 263 2.53 -6.22 -3.26
CA ASP A 263 2.76 -7.58 -3.72
C ASP A 263 4.02 -8.14 -3.06
N TYR A 264 3.93 -9.37 -2.58
CA TYR A 264 5.03 -10.11 -1.94
C TYR A 264 5.43 -11.26 -2.84
N GLU A 265 6.72 -11.31 -3.20
CA GLU A 265 7.25 -12.27 -4.17
C GLU A 265 8.57 -12.85 -3.65
N ASP A 266 9.01 -13.95 -4.25
CA ASP A 266 10.31 -14.55 -3.99
C ASP A 266 10.55 -14.85 -2.50
N TYR A 267 9.64 -15.64 -1.91
CA TYR A 267 9.79 -16.06 -0.52
C TYR A 267 10.94 -17.05 -0.38
N ARG A 268 11.92 -16.70 0.45
CA ARG A 268 13.11 -17.52 0.73
C ARG A 268 13.22 -17.82 2.22
N ALA A 269 13.86 -18.95 2.52
CA ALA A 269 14.18 -19.32 3.90
C ALA A 269 15.32 -18.44 4.43
N VAL A 270 15.19 -17.98 5.68
CA VAL A 270 16.19 -17.20 6.43
C VAL A 270 16.36 -17.77 7.83
N GLY A 271 17.35 -17.30 8.59
CA GLY A 271 17.57 -17.72 9.97
C GLY A 271 17.80 -19.22 10.10
N ALA A 272 18.80 -19.76 9.46
CA ALA A 272 19.11 -21.20 9.36
C ALA A 272 17.93 -22.02 8.75
N GLY A 273 17.11 -21.37 7.89
CA GLY A 273 16.02 -22.03 7.19
C GLY A 273 14.72 -22.18 7.98
N THR A 274 14.61 -21.53 9.14
CA THR A 274 13.48 -21.72 10.05
C THR A 274 12.25 -20.92 9.68
N ILE A 275 12.41 -19.72 9.11
CA ILE A 275 11.30 -18.85 8.68
C ILE A 275 11.44 -18.48 7.21
N LYS A 276 10.36 -18.02 6.57
CA LYS A 276 10.36 -17.54 5.20
C LYS A 276 9.92 -16.07 5.13
N LEU A 277 10.70 -15.26 4.41
CA LEU A 277 10.40 -13.86 4.16
C LEU A 277 10.43 -13.56 2.65
N PRO A 278 9.63 -12.57 2.16
CA PRO A 278 9.66 -12.16 0.76
C PRO A 278 10.94 -11.35 0.48
N PHE A 279 11.64 -11.68 -0.59
CA PHE A 279 12.81 -10.96 -1.06
C PHE A 279 12.48 -9.89 -2.10
N VAL A 280 11.28 -9.91 -2.64
CA VAL A 280 10.78 -8.88 -3.54
C VAL A 280 9.44 -8.37 -3.00
N VAL A 281 9.38 -7.06 -2.77
CA VAL A 281 8.16 -6.36 -2.33
C VAL A 281 7.89 -5.23 -3.30
N ARG A 282 6.75 -5.30 -4.00
CA ARG A 282 6.30 -4.28 -4.94
C ARG A 282 5.17 -3.48 -4.34
N ARG A 283 5.37 -2.19 -4.16
CA ARG A 283 4.34 -1.26 -3.69
C ARG A 283 3.82 -0.44 -4.85
N THR A 284 2.50 -0.43 -5.05
CA THR A 284 1.82 0.33 -6.09
C THR A 284 0.73 1.18 -5.46
N THR A 285 0.75 2.46 -5.73
CA THR A 285 -0.28 3.43 -5.37
C THR A 285 -0.98 3.96 -6.63
N ALA A 286 -1.92 4.88 -6.48
CA ALA A 286 -2.59 5.50 -7.62
C ALA A 286 -1.65 6.26 -8.57
N THR A 287 -0.46 6.69 -8.11
CA THR A 287 0.43 7.58 -8.86
C THR A 287 1.87 7.08 -8.99
N LEU A 288 2.25 6.06 -8.25
CA LEU A 288 3.60 5.50 -8.33
C LEU A 288 3.62 3.99 -8.07
N SER A 289 4.61 3.34 -8.63
CA SER A 289 4.94 1.96 -8.29
C SER A 289 6.46 1.84 -8.13
N ASN A 290 6.88 1.13 -7.09
CA ASN A 290 8.27 0.81 -6.86
C ASN A 290 8.42 -0.66 -6.46
N THR A 291 9.62 -1.18 -6.66
CA THR A 291 9.99 -2.54 -6.26
C THR A 291 11.19 -2.46 -5.32
N GLN A 292 11.02 -2.97 -4.13
CA GLN A 292 12.09 -3.25 -3.18
C GLN A 292 12.59 -4.67 -3.45
N LYS A 293 13.85 -4.82 -3.71
CA LYS A 293 14.52 -6.11 -3.89
C LYS A 293 15.59 -6.25 -2.82
N TYR A 294 15.46 -7.24 -1.98
CA TYR A 294 16.44 -7.54 -0.93
C TYR A 294 17.46 -8.54 -1.46
N ASP A 295 18.73 -8.21 -1.29
CA ASP A 295 19.85 -9.10 -1.59
C ASP A 295 20.16 -9.98 -0.39
N GLU A 296 19.96 -9.42 0.82
CA GLU A 296 20.25 -10.09 2.10
C GLU A 296 19.17 -9.75 3.13
N ILE A 297 18.74 -10.75 3.90
CA ILE A 297 17.91 -10.59 5.10
C ILE A 297 18.53 -11.44 6.22
N GLU A 298 18.98 -10.76 7.28
CA GLU A 298 19.51 -11.38 8.49
C GLU A 298 18.50 -11.28 9.61
N VAL A 299 18.45 -12.30 10.48
CA VAL A 299 17.54 -12.33 11.63
C VAL A 299 18.31 -12.53 12.93
N ASN A 300 17.77 -12.04 14.04
CA ASN A 300 18.38 -12.10 15.36
C ASN A 300 19.77 -11.45 15.44
N VAL A 301 20.00 -10.43 14.62
CA VAL A 301 21.23 -9.61 14.68
C VAL A 301 21.07 -8.62 15.85
N PRO A 302 22.10 -8.42 16.68
CA PRO A 302 22.07 -7.38 17.69
C PRO A 302 21.82 -6.00 17.09
N VAL A 303 20.81 -5.29 17.57
CA VAL A 303 20.42 -3.97 17.09
C VAL A 303 20.45 -2.96 18.24
N ASP A 304 21.14 -1.84 18.04
CA ASP A 304 21.14 -0.75 19.01
C ASP A 304 19.77 -0.03 19.00
N PRO A 305 19.03 0.00 20.13
CA PRO A 305 17.75 0.70 20.23
C PRO A 305 17.81 2.20 19.89
N ALA A 306 18.98 2.83 20.03
CA ALA A 306 19.16 4.25 19.73
C ALA A 306 18.95 4.57 18.24
N GLN A 307 19.09 3.57 17.35
CA GLN A 307 18.91 3.74 15.90
C GLN A 307 17.48 4.07 15.49
N PHE A 308 16.48 3.73 16.31
CA PHE A 308 15.06 3.97 16.02
C PHE A 308 14.58 5.35 16.49
N LYS A 309 15.33 5.97 17.40
CA LYS A 309 14.97 7.27 17.97
C LYS A 309 15.00 8.36 16.90
N ARG A 310 14.03 9.28 17.02
CA ARG A 310 14.02 10.49 16.20
C ARG A 310 15.33 11.27 16.41
N PRO A 311 16.05 11.62 15.33
CA PRO A 311 17.25 12.45 15.45
C PRO A 311 16.92 13.81 16.08
N ILE A 312 17.75 14.27 17.00
CA ILE A 312 17.71 15.65 17.49
C ILE A 312 18.36 16.51 16.39
N LYS A 313 17.76 17.64 16.07
CA LYS A 313 18.28 18.60 15.08
C LYS A 313 19.64 19.12 15.48
#